data_3aca5eda0e5bc60d7ba524f33087300f
#
_entry.id   3aca5eda0e5bc60d7ba524f33087300f
#
_cell.length_a   1.000
_cell.length_b   1.000
_cell.length_c   1.000
_cell.angle_alpha   90.00
_cell.angle_beta   90.00
_cell.angle_gamma   90.00
#
_symmetry.space_group_name_H-M   'P 1'
#
loop_
_entity.id
_entity.type
_entity.pdbx_description
1 polymer ?
#
loop_
_entity_poly.entity_id
_entity_poly.type
_entity_poly.pdbx_seq_one_letter_code
_entity_poly.pdbx_strand_id
1 'polypeptide(L)'
;MDNLTQPNRPDLIATVEVTEDLELGLVPAWSYSALKTFESCAYRTYISKVKRVQEDYGPAAERGTRIHDEAERYVRSEMSELPESLKKFSQKFSELKQLFADGKVQTEGEWGFTTSWEPTGWISPDTWARVKLDALVTENDTSARVIDYKTGKQFGNE
;
A
#
# COMPACT_ATOMS: atom_id res chain seq x y z
N MET A 1 16.05 54.80 12.01
CA MET A 1 16.52 53.56 12.64
C MET A 1 15.27 52.91 13.26
N ASP A 2 14.54 52.21 12.46
CA ASP A 2 13.24 51.63 12.84
C ASP A 2 13.43 50.21 13.38
N ASN A 3 13.12 50.12 14.67
CA ASN A 3 13.23 48.88 15.44
C ASN A 3 11.99 48.02 15.11
N LEU A 4 12.10 47.09 14.16
CA LEU A 4 11.05 46.11 13.87
C LEU A 4 10.98 45.10 15.02
N THR A 5 10.11 45.35 15.97
CA THR A 5 9.68 44.39 16.98
C THR A 5 9.01 43.20 16.31
N GLN A 6 9.64 42.03 16.38
CA GLN A 6 9.00 40.76 15.94
C GLN A 6 7.75 40.49 16.80
N PRO A 7 6.66 40.02 16.17
CA PRO A 7 5.49 39.61 16.93
C PRO A 7 5.82 38.36 17.75
N ASN A 8 5.54 38.49 19.04
CA ASN A 8 5.62 37.45 20.05
C ASN A 8 4.81 36.23 19.57
N ARG A 9 5.48 35.13 19.18
CA ARG A 9 4.81 33.85 18.96
C ARG A 9 4.44 33.31 20.34
N PRO A 10 3.15 33.02 20.62
CA PRO A 10 2.81 32.29 21.83
C PRO A 10 3.44 30.88 21.70
N ASP A 11 4.16 30.49 22.75
CA ASP A 11 4.70 29.16 22.91
C ASP A 11 3.55 28.13 22.94
N LEU A 12 3.13 27.65 21.78
CA LEU A 12 2.21 26.53 21.63
C LEU A 12 3.00 25.20 21.73
N ILE A 13 3.81 25.06 22.75
CA ILE A 13 4.18 23.74 23.26
C ILE A 13 3.11 23.42 24.31
N ALA A 14 1.96 22.95 23.83
CA ALA A 14 1.07 22.20 24.69
C ALA A 14 1.87 20.97 25.14
N THR A 15 2.39 21.00 26.36
CA THR A 15 2.84 19.80 27.06
C THR A 15 1.61 18.91 27.17
N VAL A 16 1.49 17.95 26.25
CA VAL A 16 0.55 16.84 26.40
C VAL A 16 1.07 16.07 27.60
N GLU A 17 0.41 16.21 28.74
CA GLU A 17 0.61 15.27 29.84
C GLU A 17 0.23 13.90 29.30
N VAL A 18 1.23 13.08 29.05
CA VAL A 18 1.06 11.65 28.71
C VAL A 18 0.58 11.02 30.00
N THR A 19 -0.74 10.90 30.15
CA THR A 19 -1.32 10.10 31.22
C THR A 19 -0.88 8.64 31.03
N GLU A 20 -0.55 7.96 32.12
CA GLU A 20 0.04 6.59 32.15
C GLU A 20 -0.80 5.49 31.49
N ASP A 21 -1.95 5.78 30.93
CA ASP A 21 -2.87 4.86 30.26
C ASP A 21 -2.67 4.72 28.72
N LEU A 22 -1.66 5.34 28.15
CA LEU A 22 -1.27 5.05 26.77
C LEU A 22 -0.54 3.69 26.73
N GLU A 23 -1.29 2.60 26.66
CA GLU A 23 -0.75 1.36 26.14
C GLU A 23 -0.18 1.62 24.74
N LEU A 24 1.13 1.85 24.67
CA LEU A 24 1.87 2.02 23.43
C LEU A 24 1.84 0.68 22.69
N GLY A 25 0.72 0.41 22.00
CA GLY A 25 0.61 -0.76 21.14
C GLY A 25 1.59 -0.63 19.98
N LEU A 26 2.25 -1.73 19.66
CA LEU A 26 3.12 -1.81 18.49
C LEU A 26 2.28 -2.02 17.22
N VAL A 27 2.72 -1.46 16.12
CA VAL A 27 2.19 -1.79 14.79
C VAL A 27 2.50 -3.26 14.51
N PRO A 28 1.48 -4.13 14.32
CA PRO A 28 1.69 -5.58 14.24
C PRO A 28 2.58 -6.01 13.08
N ALA A 29 2.43 -5.34 11.95
CA ALA A 29 3.28 -5.52 10.78
C ALA A 29 3.25 -4.27 9.91
N TRP A 30 4.39 -3.93 9.35
CA TRP A 30 4.53 -2.78 8.47
C TRP A 30 4.15 -3.14 7.02
N SER A 31 3.62 -2.18 6.30
CA SER A 31 3.46 -2.20 4.85
C SER A 31 3.86 -0.82 4.31
N TYR A 32 4.09 -0.72 3.00
CA TYR A 32 4.41 0.58 2.39
C TYR A 32 3.34 1.64 2.70
N SER A 33 2.06 1.30 2.59
CA SER A 33 0.97 2.22 2.92
C SER A 33 0.94 2.62 4.40
N ALA A 34 1.23 1.69 5.31
CA ALA A 34 1.32 2.00 6.74
C ALA A 34 2.50 2.94 7.04
N LEU A 35 3.65 2.71 6.40
CA LEU A 35 4.81 3.59 6.51
C LEU A 35 4.50 5.00 5.99
N LYS A 36 3.89 5.13 4.82
CA LYS A 36 3.49 6.44 4.26
C LYS A 36 2.47 7.17 5.15
N THR A 37 1.54 6.44 5.75
CA THR A 37 0.60 7.02 6.72
C THR A 37 1.35 7.51 7.97
N PHE A 38 2.32 6.75 8.45
CA PHE A 38 3.13 7.11 9.62
C PHE A 38 3.99 8.36 9.35
N GLU A 39 4.66 8.43 8.20
CA GLU A 39 5.42 9.62 7.78
C GLU A 39 4.54 10.87 7.69
N SER A 40 3.31 10.72 7.25
CA SER A 40 2.33 11.82 7.16
C SER A 40 1.75 12.20 8.52
N CYS A 41 1.39 11.21 9.33
CA CYS A 41 0.81 11.40 10.66
C CYS A 41 0.92 10.11 11.49
N ALA A 42 1.85 10.08 12.45
CA ALA A 42 2.06 8.94 13.34
C ALA A 42 0.79 8.60 14.16
N TYR A 43 0.03 9.61 14.59
CA TYR A 43 -1.22 9.42 15.33
C TYR A 43 -2.29 8.70 14.48
N ARG A 44 -2.41 9.02 13.20
CA ARG A 44 -3.32 8.32 12.29
C ARG A 44 -2.95 6.85 12.16
N THR A 45 -1.66 6.54 12.07
CA THR A 45 -1.18 5.15 12.06
C THR A 45 -1.52 4.43 13.35
N TYR A 46 -1.34 5.07 14.50
CA TYR A 46 -1.74 4.51 15.79
C TYR A 46 -3.24 4.18 15.82
N ILE A 47 -4.11 5.12 15.45
CA ILE A 47 -5.56 4.89 15.43
C ILE A 47 -5.93 3.74 14.48
N SER A 48 -5.39 3.72 13.27
CA SER A 48 -5.77 2.74 12.24
C SER A 48 -5.13 1.36 12.45
N LYS A 49 -3.85 1.27 12.89
CA LYS A 49 -3.10 0.02 12.96
C LYS A 49 -3.05 -0.59 14.36
N VAL A 50 -3.01 0.24 15.40
CA VAL A 50 -2.97 -0.22 16.80
C VAL A 50 -4.37 -0.30 17.37
N LYS A 51 -5.13 0.77 17.31
CA LYS A 51 -6.53 0.79 17.80
C LYS A 51 -7.52 0.15 16.84
N ARG A 52 -7.10 -0.16 15.59
CA ARG A 52 -7.91 -0.83 14.54
C ARG A 52 -9.23 -0.13 14.23
N VAL A 53 -9.27 1.19 14.38
CA VAL A 53 -10.40 1.99 13.94
C VAL A 53 -10.41 1.99 12.42
N GLN A 54 -11.50 1.51 11.83
CA GLN A 54 -11.66 1.52 10.38
C GLN A 54 -11.97 2.94 9.91
N GLU A 55 -11.22 3.39 8.92
CA GLU A 55 -11.55 4.62 8.19
C GLU A 55 -12.55 4.28 7.08
N ASP A 56 -13.47 5.18 6.85
CA ASP A 56 -14.38 5.08 5.71
C ASP A 56 -13.61 5.44 4.43
N TYR A 57 -13.44 4.45 3.57
CA TYR A 57 -12.76 4.62 2.30
C TYR A 57 -13.76 5.17 1.28
N GLY A 58 -13.58 6.41 0.87
CA GLY A 58 -14.46 7.08 -0.10
C GLY A 58 -14.46 6.41 -1.49
N PRO A 59 -15.36 6.87 -2.39
CA PRO A 59 -15.59 6.26 -3.72
C PRO A 59 -14.36 6.06 -4.60
N ALA A 60 -13.30 6.86 -4.37
CA ALA A 60 -12.05 6.71 -5.11
C ALA A 60 -11.29 5.43 -4.74
N ALA A 61 -11.30 5.04 -3.46
CA ALA A 61 -10.67 3.80 -3.01
C ALA A 61 -11.47 2.58 -3.46
N GLU A 62 -12.80 2.62 -3.38
CA GLU A 62 -13.67 1.56 -3.90
C GLU A 62 -13.46 1.34 -5.39
N ARG A 63 -13.36 2.44 -6.17
CA ARG A 63 -13.02 2.36 -7.59
C ARG A 63 -11.66 1.71 -7.81
N GLY A 64 -10.65 2.06 -7.00
CA GLY A 64 -9.32 1.45 -7.06
C GLY A 64 -9.40 -0.06 -6.86
N THR A 65 -10.01 -0.50 -5.76
CA THR A 65 -10.20 -1.93 -5.43
C THR A 65 -10.88 -2.68 -6.56
N ARG A 66 -11.98 -2.13 -7.12
CA ARG A 66 -12.67 -2.75 -8.25
C ARG A 66 -11.78 -2.93 -9.47
N ILE A 67 -10.96 -1.93 -9.83
CA ILE A 67 -10.07 -2.02 -10.99
C ILE A 67 -8.99 -3.09 -10.78
N HIS A 68 -8.46 -3.24 -9.56
CA HIS A 68 -7.50 -4.29 -9.23
C HIS A 68 -8.15 -5.69 -9.33
N ASP A 69 -9.36 -5.87 -8.78
CA ASP A 69 -10.13 -7.12 -8.91
C ASP A 69 -10.40 -7.46 -10.39
N GLU A 70 -10.84 -6.49 -11.19
CA GLU A 70 -11.06 -6.68 -12.63
C GLU A 70 -9.76 -7.08 -13.36
N ALA A 71 -8.63 -6.48 -13.00
CA ALA A 71 -7.33 -6.79 -13.57
C ALA A 71 -6.87 -8.21 -13.22
N GLU A 72 -6.95 -8.58 -11.95
CA GLU A 72 -6.62 -9.92 -11.48
C GLU A 72 -7.45 -10.99 -12.20
N ARG A 73 -8.78 -10.85 -12.18
CA ARG A 73 -9.71 -11.80 -12.80
C ARG A 73 -9.50 -11.94 -14.29
N TYR A 74 -9.17 -10.85 -15.00
CA TYR A 74 -8.84 -10.91 -16.42
C TYR A 74 -7.54 -11.65 -16.67
N VAL A 75 -6.48 -11.35 -15.91
CA VAL A 75 -5.16 -12.01 -16.03
C VAL A 75 -5.28 -13.51 -15.74
N ARG A 76 -6.06 -13.88 -14.72
CA ARG A 76 -6.36 -15.29 -14.36
C ARG A 76 -7.27 -16.03 -15.34
N SER A 77 -7.71 -15.37 -16.40
CA SER A 77 -8.65 -15.93 -17.38
C SER A 77 -10.05 -16.24 -16.82
N GLU A 78 -10.44 -15.65 -15.69
CA GLU A 78 -11.77 -15.72 -15.12
C GLU A 78 -12.76 -14.83 -15.87
N MET A 79 -12.25 -13.89 -16.67
CA MET A 79 -13.00 -13.03 -17.57
C MET A 79 -12.51 -13.23 -19.01
N SER A 80 -13.45 -13.41 -19.94
CA SER A 80 -13.15 -13.56 -21.37
C SER A 80 -12.80 -12.23 -22.03
N GLU A 81 -13.51 -11.19 -21.68
CA GLU A 81 -13.38 -9.84 -22.25
C GLU A 81 -12.58 -8.93 -21.32
N LEU A 82 -11.77 -8.07 -21.93
CA LEU A 82 -11.01 -7.05 -21.21
C LEU A 82 -11.98 -5.97 -20.69
N PRO A 83 -12.03 -5.70 -19.37
CA PRO A 83 -12.85 -4.65 -18.80
C PRO A 83 -12.54 -3.26 -19.39
N GLU A 84 -13.56 -2.41 -19.46
CA GLU A 84 -13.42 -1.05 -19.99
C GLU A 84 -12.35 -0.22 -19.26
N SER A 85 -12.27 -0.42 -17.93
CA SER A 85 -11.28 0.23 -17.06
C SER A 85 -9.83 -0.05 -17.46
N LEU A 86 -9.56 -1.17 -18.13
CA LEU A 86 -8.23 -1.65 -18.51
C LEU A 86 -7.91 -1.43 -19.99
N LYS A 87 -8.85 -1.01 -20.81
CA LYS A 87 -8.69 -0.90 -22.27
C LYS A 87 -7.50 -0.04 -22.72
N LYS A 88 -7.18 1.00 -21.96
CA LYS A 88 -6.00 1.85 -22.23
C LYS A 88 -4.68 1.06 -22.25
N PHE A 89 -4.63 -0.06 -21.53
CA PHE A 89 -3.46 -0.90 -21.39
C PHE A 89 -3.68 -2.32 -21.96
N SER A 90 -4.59 -2.45 -22.92
CA SER A 90 -5.05 -3.73 -23.47
C SER A 90 -3.92 -4.67 -23.86
N GLN A 91 -2.89 -4.17 -24.55
CA GLN A 91 -1.74 -4.97 -24.94
C GLN A 91 -1.00 -5.56 -23.75
N LYS A 92 -0.77 -4.76 -22.70
CA LYS A 92 -0.08 -5.20 -21.48
C LYS A 92 -0.87 -6.25 -20.71
N PHE A 93 -2.19 -6.07 -20.58
CA PHE A 93 -3.03 -7.06 -19.92
C PHE A 93 -3.17 -8.36 -20.73
N SER A 94 -3.21 -8.30 -22.06
CA SER A 94 -3.19 -9.50 -22.92
C SER A 94 -1.87 -10.26 -22.78
N GLU A 95 -0.74 -9.55 -22.71
CA GLU A 95 0.58 -10.13 -22.49
C GLU A 95 0.66 -10.80 -21.10
N LEU A 96 0.17 -10.13 -20.04
CA LEU A 96 0.12 -10.70 -18.68
C LEU A 96 -0.76 -11.94 -18.61
N LYS A 97 -1.91 -11.93 -19.27
CA LYS A 97 -2.82 -13.08 -19.36
C LYS A 97 -2.14 -14.29 -20.01
N GLN A 98 -1.40 -14.06 -21.08
CA GLN A 98 -0.62 -15.14 -21.72
C GLN A 98 0.48 -15.66 -20.80
N LEU A 99 1.25 -14.76 -20.17
CA LEU A 99 2.30 -15.16 -19.22
C LEU A 99 1.74 -15.90 -18.00
N PHE A 100 0.52 -15.57 -17.57
CA PHE A 100 -0.17 -16.30 -16.52
C PHE A 100 -0.52 -17.72 -16.96
N ALA A 101 -1.02 -17.89 -18.18
CA ALA A 101 -1.28 -19.21 -18.76
C ALA A 101 -0.02 -20.07 -18.88
N ASP A 102 1.13 -19.41 -19.12
CA ASP A 102 2.46 -20.05 -19.18
C ASP A 102 3.07 -20.35 -17.78
N GLY A 103 2.33 -20.05 -16.69
CA GLY A 103 2.78 -20.25 -15.31
C GLY A 103 3.87 -19.27 -14.84
N LYS A 104 4.07 -18.17 -15.53
CA LYS A 104 5.13 -17.17 -15.25
C LYS A 104 4.64 -15.97 -14.44
N VAL A 105 3.35 -15.88 -14.15
CA VAL A 105 2.78 -14.76 -13.39
C VAL A 105 2.08 -15.26 -12.14
N GLN A 106 2.36 -14.60 -11.01
CA GLN A 106 1.59 -14.70 -9.79
C GLN A 106 0.86 -13.37 -9.58
N THR A 107 -0.47 -13.43 -9.42
CA THR A 107 -1.31 -12.24 -9.12
C THR A 107 -1.64 -12.17 -7.65
N GLU A 108 -1.82 -10.96 -7.12
CA GLU A 108 -2.25 -10.68 -5.74
C GLU A 108 -1.45 -11.45 -4.68
N GLY A 109 -0.14 -11.61 -4.95
CA GLY A 109 0.76 -12.33 -4.05
C GLY A 109 0.93 -11.61 -2.72
N GLU A 110 0.89 -12.39 -1.63
CA GLU A 110 1.04 -11.92 -0.25
C GLU A 110 2.30 -12.50 0.36
N TRP A 111 3.23 -11.64 0.76
CA TRP A 111 4.49 -12.03 1.40
C TRP A 111 4.65 -11.38 2.76
N GLY A 112 5.04 -12.18 3.75
CA GLY A 112 5.52 -11.72 5.04
C GLY A 112 7.04 -11.78 5.11
N PHE A 113 7.64 -10.85 5.83
CA PHE A 113 9.08 -10.80 6.08
C PHE A 113 9.35 -10.54 7.57
N THR A 114 10.39 -11.19 8.08
CA THR A 114 10.94 -10.91 9.40
C THR A 114 11.74 -9.61 9.41
N THR A 115 12.22 -9.17 10.58
CA THR A 115 13.12 -8.02 10.71
C THR A 115 14.47 -8.20 9.99
N SER A 116 14.85 -9.44 9.72
CA SER A 116 16.05 -9.79 8.92
C SER A 116 15.75 -9.94 7.43
N TRP A 117 14.53 -9.59 7.00
CA TRP A 117 14.06 -9.74 5.63
C TRP A 117 13.97 -11.19 5.12
N GLU A 118 13.92 -12.15 6.01
CA GLU A 118 13.65 -13.52 5.63
C GLU A 118 12.16 -13.75 5.40
N PRO A 119 11.79 -14.59 4.43
CA PRO A 119 10.39 -14.91 4.16
C PRO A 119 9.73 -15.58 5.38
N THR A 120 8.51 -15.15 5.67
CA THR A 120 7.66 -15.77 6.69
C THR A 120 6.20 -15.74 6.25
N GLY A 121 5.30 -16.36 7.01
CA GLY A 121 3.86 -16.35 6.71
C GLY A 121 3.25 -14.95 6.82
N TRP A 122 2.16 -14.71 6.08
CA TRP A 122 1.42 -13.44 6.14
C TRP A 122 0.93 -13.08 7.55
N ILE A 123 0.54 -14.09 8.33
CA ILE A 123 0.05 -13.96 9.71
C ILE A 123 0.94 -14.83 10.61
N SER A 124 2.24 -14.58 10.63
CA SER A 124 3.17 -15.21 11.58
C SER A 124 3.45 -14.25 12.73
N PRO A 125 3.73 -14.74 13.95
CA PRO A 125 4.21 -13.90 15.05
C PRO A 125 5.48 -13.12 14.71
N ASP A 126 6.30 -13.65 13.81
CA ASP A 126 7.57 -13.05 13.39
C ASP A 126 7.41 -12.08 12.22
N THR A 127 6.19 -11.89 11.72
CA THR A 127 5.95 -11.01 10.57
C THR A 127 6.15 -9.56 10.99
N TRP A 128 7.23 -8.97 10.53
CA TRP A 128 7.54 -7.55 10.71
C TRP A 128 7.05 -6.70 9.55
N ALA A 129 7.18 -7.17 8.31
CA ALA A 129 6.71 -6.46 7.12
C ALA A 129 5.81 -7.34 6.25
N ARG A 130 4.87 -6.69 5.57
CA ARG A 130 3.94 -7.31 4.62
C ARG A 130 4.00 -6.59 3.29
N VAL A 131 4.13 -7.38 2.23
CA VAL A 131 4.13 -6.89 0.85
C VAL A 131 3.02 -7.60 0.09
N LYS A 132 2.15 -6.84 -0.53
CA LYS A 132 1.15 -7.34 -1.47
C LYS A 132 1.46 -6.75 -2.84
N LEU A 133 1.61 -7.60 -3.84
CA LEU A 133 1.94 -7.21 -5.21
C LEU A 133 0.76 -7.53 -6.12
N ASP A 134 0.41 -6.61 -7.01
CA ASP A 134 -0.66 -6.82 -7.98
C ASP A 134 -0.30 -7.94 -8.98
N ALA A 135 0.93 -7.93 -9.50
CA ALA A 135 1.47 -9.04 -10.28
C ALA A 135 2.99 -9.15 -10.14
N LEU A 136 3.46 -10.39 -10.09
CA LEU A 136 4.87 -10.77 -10.16
C LEU A 136 5.11 -11.63 -11.37
N VAL A 137 5.96 -11.19 -12.29
CA VAL A 137 6.36 -11.93 -13.49
C VAL A 137 7.72 -12.55 -13.26
N THR A 138 7.81 -13.88 -13.25
CA THR A 138 9.09 -14.60 -13.22
C THR A 138 9.70 -14.60 -14.61
N GLU A 139 10.85 -13.97 -14.78
CA GLU A 139 11.56 -13.88 -16.06
C GLU A 139 12.54 -15.06 -16.23
N ASN A 140 13.22 -15.41 -15.15
CA ASN A 140 14.13 -16.57 -15.08
C ASN A 140 14.36 -16.92 -13.59
N ASP A 141 15.25 -17.88 -13.31
CA ASP A 141 15.54 -18.39 -11.95
C ASP A 141 16.09 -17.33 -10.99
N THR A 142 16.59 -16.21 -11.47
CA THR A 142 17.24 -15.16 -10.69
C THR A 142 16.62 -13.78 -10.89
N SER A 143 15.61 -13.65 -11.76
CA SER A 143 15.02 -12.36 -12.13
C SER A 143 13.49 -12.43 -12.16
N ALA A 144 12.89 -11.46 -11.55
CA ALA A 144 11.45 -11.25 -11.55
C ALA A 144 11.12 -9.75 -11.69
N ARG A 145 9.98 -9.47 -12.30
CA ARG A 145 9.46 -8.11 -12.47
C ARG A 145 8.18 -7.92 -11.70
N VAL A 146 8.17 -6.92 -10.82
CA VAL A 146 6.98 -6.50 -10.09
C VAL A 146 6.18 -5.52 -10.93
N ILE A 147 4.87 -5.72 -11.00
CA ILE A 147 3.93 -4.82 -11.64
C ILE A 147 2.92 -4.37 -10.59
N ASP A 148 2.72 -3.07 -10.50
CA ASP A 148 1.79 -2.43 -9.59
C ASP A 148 0.85 -1.52 -10.40
N TYR A 149 -0.46 -1.69 -10.22
CA TYR A 149 -1.49 -0.97 -10.96
C TYR A 149 -1.87 0.32 -10.22
N LYS A 150 -1.53 1.47 -10.78
CA LYS A 150 -1.90 2.77 -10.20
C LYS A 150 -3.17 3.32 -10.83
N THR A 151 -4.25 3.32 -10.05
CA THR A 151 -5.58 3.76 -10.47
C THR A 151 -5.91 5.21 -10.07
N GLY A 152 -5.03 5.84 -9.27
CA GLY A 152 -5.15 7.22 -8.84
C GLY A 152 -4.85 8.24 -9.94
N LYS A 153 -5.19 9.51 -9.69
CA LYS A 153 -4.72 10.61 -10.54
C LYS A 153 -3.22 10.75 -10.38
N GLN A 154 -2.50 10.80 -11.50
CA GLN A 154 -1.10 11.19 -11.50
C GLN A 154 -1.04 12.69 -11.20
N PHE A 155 -0.61 13.06 -10.02
CA PHE A 155 -0.21 14.44 -9.77
C PHE A 155 1.18 14.57 -10.39
N GLY A 156 1.29 15.36 -11.46
CA GLY A 156 2.57 15.66 -12.06
C GLY A 156 3.45 16.35 -11.01
N ASN A 157 4.69 15.90 -10.88
CA ASN A 157 5.72 16.73 -10.27
C ASN A 157 6.01 17.81 -11.31
N GLU A 158 5.39 19.00 -11.15
CA GLU A 158 5.85 20.23 -11.78
C GLU A 158 7.08 20.76 -11.07
#